data_1586ac75fc1dd6f36bd0213995dbc2cf
#
_entry.id   1586ac75fc1dd6f36bd0213995dbc2cf
#
_cell.length_a   1.000
_cell.length_b   1.000
_cell.length_c   1.000
_cell.angle_alpha   90.00
_cell.angle_beta   90.00
_cell.angle_gamma   90.00
#
_symmetry.space_group_name_H-M   'P 1'
#
loop_
_entity.id
_entity.type
_entity.pdbx_description
1 polymer ?
#
loop_
_entity_poly.entity_id
_entity_poly.type
_entity_poly.pdbx_seq_one_letter_code
_entity_poly.pdbx_strand_id
1 'polypeptide(L)'
;MTTIGIDLEQFVRDPYATGIQRVLHQLAKNWPNDMAVAEFVVPVGDRFGLLNSAQATELLAIAFTPREAEVDLSDHVNEYLINTVTTTVPLGDLLSIYDAWLLPEVSYLPRVFERLDVFHRCMRTTMIGYDTLPQTHPANYRFVPGSAVWVSEYFRWLSTIESVVCISEYAQTSILDRLRRDRTLATTVAHPGGDHLAIRAGNPPADGEPTRFIRVGTMEARKCPQEILAGFRAARAAGANAELVFVGRASSSDDAINDDIRLAIRQGLPVTWIEHAADEQVHDIINGGSAFLSIGIEGYGIPVLEAIRLGTPVLYDGIQPAGDLMAGSGAQRVAAGSADQLAQMFIDYSAPGALAALRGELAPAAVPTWASFARGVVAAAQPL
;
A
#
# COMPACT_ATOMS: atom_id res chain seq x y z
N MET A 1 4.56 31.53 -2.57
CA MET A 1 4.34 30.10 -2.85
C MET A 1 3.90 29.49 -1.53
N THR A 2 2.86 28.70 -1.52
CA THR A 2 2.32 28.06 -0.33
C THR A 2 3.35 27.12 0.30
N THR A 3 3.54 27.20 1.62
CA THR A 3 4.40 26.29 2.38
C THR A 3 3.55 25.28 3.14
N ILE A 4 3.73 23.99 2.90
CA ILE A 4 2.96 22.91 3.49
C ILE A 4 3.85 22.12 4.46
N GLY A 5 3.44 22.08 5.74
CA GLY A 5 4.04 21.21 6.74
C GLY A 5 3.49 19.79 6.61
N ILE A 6 4.37 18.79 6.57
CA ILE A 6 4.00 17.37 6.39
C ILE A 6 4.43 16.59 7.61
N ASP A 7 3.47 15.98 8.30
CA ASP A 7 3.70 15.24 9.54
C ASP A 7 4.35 13.88 9.29
N LEU A 8 5.51 13.63 9.87
CA LEU A 8 6.22 12.34 9.82
C LEU A 8 6.31 11.64 11.18
N GLU A 9 5.59 12.10 12.21
CA GLU A 9 5.74 11.50 13.54
C GLU A 9 5.37 10.04 13.59
N GLN A 10 4.34 9.61 12.82
CA GLN A 10 3.96 8.19 12.77
C GLN A 10 5.10 7.35 12.20
N PHE A 11 5.71 7.77 11.09
CA PHE A 11 6.85 7.06 10.49
C PHE A 11 8.06 6.98 11.44
N VAL A 12 8.40 8.10 12.09
CA VAL A 12 9.55 8.15 13.01
C VAL A 12 9.39 7.20 14.19
N ARG A 13 8.14 7.03 14.67
CA ARG A 13 7.83 6.14 15.81
C ARG A 13 7.71 4.68 15.41
N ASP A 14 7.29 4.41 14.17
CA ASP A 14 6.92 3.08 13.70
C ASP A 14 7.36 2.88 12.23
N PRO A 15 8.67 2.83 11.96
CA PRO A 15 9.18 2.66 10.61
C PRO A 15 9.04 1.21 10.14
N TYR A 16 8.14 0.97 9.17
CA TYR A 16 7.93 -0.33 8.52
C TYR A 16 7.85 -0.18 7.00
N ALA A 17 8.20 -1.21 6.24
CA ALA A 17 8.03 -1.24 4.79
C ALA A 17 6.57 -1.58 4.41
N THR A 18 5.62 -0.70 4.75
CA THR A 18 4.20 -0.87 4.41
C THR A 18 3.83 -0.15 3.11
N GLY A 19 2.68 -0.52 2.51
CA GLY A 19 2.12 0.21 1.37
C GLY A 19 1.84 1.69 1.68
N ILE A 20 1.40 2.01 2.91
CA ILE A 20 1.17 3.39 3.38
C ILE A 20 2.49 4.17 3.39
N GLN A 21 3.55 3.59 3.93
CA GLN A 21 4.87 4.25 3.98
C GLN A 21 5.54 4.32 2.60
N ARG A 22 5.21 3.42 1.67
CA ARG A 22 5.59 3.57 0.27
C ARG A 22 4.91 4.79 -0.37
N VAL A 23 3.62 5.01 -0.09
CA VAL A 23 2.92 6.24 -0.53
C VAL A 23 3.64 7.47 -0.01
N LEU A 24 4.00 7.50 1.25
CA LEU A 24 4.70 8.62 1.88
C LEU A 24 6.08 8.86 1.26
N HIS A 25 6.88 7.81 1.08
CA HIS A 25 8.19 7.90 0.43
C HIS A 25 8.07 8.44 -1.01
N GLN A 26 7.12 7.92 -1.78
CA GLN A 26 6.92 8.37 -3.15
C GLN A 26 6.35 9.80 -3.23
N LEU A 27 5.53 10.20 -2.28
CA LEU A 27 5.05 11.58 -2.16
C LEU A 27 6.23 12.55 -1.93
N ALA A 28 7.14 12.23 -1.01
CA ALA A 28 8.33 13.05 -0.76
C ALA A 28 9.24 13.15 -1.99
N LYS A 29 9.47 12.02 -2.66
CA LYS A 29 10.33 11.91 -3.85
C LYS A 29 9.76 12.66 -5.06
N ASN A 30 8.43 12.69 -5.22
CA ASN A 30 7.75 13.27 -6.39
C ASN A 30 7.03 14.59 -6.04
N TRP A 31 7.44 15.26 -4.97
CA TRP A 31 6.80 16.51 -4.56
C TRP A 31 6.86 17.58 -5.67
N PRO A 32 5.72 18.20 -6.05
CA PRO A 32 5.68 19.19 -7.12
C PRO A 32 6.11 20.57 -6.61
N ASN A 33 7.43 20.83 -6.60
CA ASN A 33 8.01 22.08 -6.11
C ASN A 33 7.56 23.33 -6.91
N ASP A 34 6.96 23.15 -8.09
CA ASP A 34 6.32 24.20 -8.88
C ASP A 34 4.95 24.62 -8.32
N MET A 35 4.34 23.84 -7.45
CA MET A 35 3.03 24.11 -6.83
C MET A 35 3.14 24.62 -5.40
N ALA A 36 3.97 23.99 -4.58
CA ALA A 36 4.14 24.33 -3.17
C ALA A 36 5.51 23.91 -2.63
N VAL A 37 5.98 24.61 -1.61
CA VAL A 37 7.15 24.19 -0.83
C VAL A 37 6.72 23.16 0.21
N ALA A 38 7.44 22.02 0.30
CA ALA A 38 7.24 21.06 1.37
C ALA A 38 8.30 21.21 2.45
N GLU A 39 7.87 21.14 3.68
CA GLU A 39 8.75 20.83 4.81
C GLU A 39 8.18 19.64 5.59
N PHE A 40 8.99 18.62 5.74
CA PHE A 40 8.64 17.40 6.46
C PHE A 40 9.05 17.55 7.92
N VAL A 41 8.08 17.41 8.81
CA VAL A 41 8.20 17.73 10.22
C VAL A 41 8.35 16.45 11.03
N VAL A 42 9.43 16.36 11.80
CA VAL A 42 9.80 15.20 12.61
C VAL A 42 9.90 15.58 14.09
N PRO A 43 9.48 14.72 15.03
CA PRO A 43 9.65 15.01 16.46
C PRO A 43 11.13 14.87 16.88
N VAL A 44 11.62 15.83 17.66
CA VAL A 44 12.95 15.81 18.26
C VAL A 44 12.81 16.23 19.74
N GLY A 45 12.61 15.27 20.62
CA GLY A 45 12.27 15.52 22.02
C GLY A 45 10.90 16.20 22.17
N ASP A 46 10.88 17.42 22.69
CA ASP A 46 9.71 18.31 22.83
C ASP A 46 9.60 19.35 21.69
N ARG A 47 10.50 19.30 20.73
CA ARG A 47 10.59 20.22 19.59
C ARG A 47 10.40 19.45 18.28
N PHE A 48 10.45 20.18 17.16
CA PHE A 48 10.27 19.62 15.80
C PHE A 48 11.46 20.00 14.92
N GLY A 49 12.05 18.99 14.30
CA GLY A 49 13.03 19.16 13.23
C GLY A 49 12.34 19.34 11.88
N LEU A 50 12.96 20.09 11.00
CA LEU A 50 12.46 20.40 9.67
C LEU A 50 13.38 19.77 8.61
N LEU A 51 12.78 19.00 7.70
CA LEU A 51 13.47 18.33 6.60
C LEU A 51 12.90 18.81 5.27
N ASN A 52 13.76 19.07 4.29
CA ASN A 52 13.31 19.28 2.92
C ASN A 52 12.95 17.94 2.24
N SER A 53 12.38 18.00 1.02
CA SER A 53 11.93 16.79 0.30
C SER A 53 13.05 15.77 0.06
N ALA A 54 14.29 16.20 -0.20
CA ALA A 54 15.43 15.30 -0.41
C ALA A 54 15.80 14.56 0.88
N GLN A 55 15.93 15.29 1.99
CA GLN A 55 16.21 14.71 3.31
C GLN A 55 15.08 13.77 3.78
N ALA A 56 13.83 14.15 3.55
CA ALA A 56 12.69 13.28 3.87
C ALA A 56 12.68 12.01 3.01
N THR A 57 13.03 12.10 1.72
CA THR A 57 13.13 10.93 0.84
C THR A 57 14.20 9.96 1.33
N GLU A 58 15.36 10.46 1.74
CA GLU A 58 16.44 9.64 2.32
C GLU A 58 16.00 8.97 3.65
N LEU A 59 15.37 9.74 4.55
CA LEU A 59 14.82 9.22 5.80
C LEU A 59 13.83 8.08 5.55
N LEU A 60 12.87 8.30 4.66
CA LEU A 60 11.81 7.34 4.35
C LEU A 60 12.34 6.10 3.61
N ALA A 61 13.42 6.23 2.84
CA ALA A 61 14.09 5.12 2.16
C ALA A 61 14.68 4.10 3.14
N ILE A 62 14.95 4.50 4.39
CA ILE A 62 15.45 3.59 5.44
C ILE A 62 14.55 2.37 5.59
N ALA A 63 13.22 2.54 5.52
CA ALA A 63 12.27 1.42 5.64
C ALA A 63 12.37 0.40 4.50
N PHE A 64 12.85 0.79 3.32
CA PHE A 64 12.90 -0.04 2.11
C PHE A 64 14.31 -0.56 1.77
N THR A 65 15.31 -0.25 2.60
CA THR A 65 16.68 -0.74 2.39
C THR A 65 16.75 -2.24 2.69
N PRO A 66 17.27 -3.08 1.77
CA PRO A 66 17.44 -4.52 2.00
C PRO A 66 18.32 -4.80 3.23
N ARG A 67 17.94 -5.78 4.05
CA ARG A 67 18.67 -6.17 5.27
C ARG A 67 18.61 -7.66 5.51
N GLU A 68 19.67 -8.20 6.13
CA GLU A 68 19.84 -9.65 6.37
C GLU A 68 19.05 -10.19 7.57
N ALA A 69 18.47 -9.33 8.43
CA ALA A 69 17.75 -9.75 9.64
C ALA A 69 16.62 -8.78 9.98
N GLU A 70 15.71 -9.18 10.89
CA GLU A 70 14.78 -8.29 11.57
C GLU A 70 15.57 -7.28 12.43
N VAL A 71 15.90 -6.12 11.83
CA VAL A 71 16.56 -5.00 12.50
C VAL A 71 15.49 -4.03 12.94
N ASP A 72 15.59 -3.53 14.17
CA ASP A 72 14.79 -2.40 14.61
C ASP A 72 15.20 -1.15 13.80
N LEU A 73 14.29 -0.69 12.95
CA LEU A 73 14.52 0.47 12.08
C LEU A 73 14.59 1.78 12.86
N SER A 74 14.09 1.80 14.09
CA SER A 74 14.02 2.99 14.94
C SER A 74 15.42 3.56 15.23
N ASP A 75 16.41 2.68 15.43
CA ASP A 75 17.80 3.13 15.68
C ASP A 75 18.38 3.84 14.47
N HIS A 76 18.17 3.33 13.26
CA HIS A 76 18.65 3.95 12.02
C HIS A 76 17.93 5.26 11.71
N VAL A 77 16.62 5.32 11.96
CA VAL A 77 15.84 6.56 11.85
C VAL A 77 16.37 7.60 12.83
N ASN A 78 16.60 7.23 14.09
CA ASN A 78 17.16 8.13 15.10
C ASN A 78 18.57 8.62 14.73
N GLU A 79 19.45 7.73 14.28
CA GLU A 79 20.79 8.09 13.82
C GLU A 79 20.75 9.07 12.65
N TYR A 80 19.89 8.83 11.67
CA TYR A 80 19.68 9.73 10.55
C TYR A 80 19.23 11.13 11.02
N LEU A 81 18.24 11.18 11.92
CA LEU A 81 17.71 12.43 12.45
C LEU A 81 18.77 13.23 13.24
N ILE A 82 19.58 12.55 14.08
CA ILE A 82 20.66 13.19 14.83
C ILE A 82 21.67 13.85 13.87
N ASN A 83 22.00 13.19 12.76
CA ASN A 83 23.00 13.67 11.81
C ASN A 83 22.45 14.73 10.82
N THR A 84 21.12 14.77 10.61
CA THR A 84 20.52 15.58 9.53
C THR A 84 19.79 16.82 10.06
N VAL A 85 19.12 16.71 11.22
CA VAL A 85 18.36 17.83 11.79
C VAL A 85 19.29 18.83 12.46
N THR A 86 19.49 19.98 11.80
CA THR A 86 20.36 21.06 12.30
C THR A 86 19.59 22.15 13.05
N THR A 87 18.28 22.25 12.82
CA THR A 87 17.43 23.29 13.40
C THR A 87 16.14 22.66 13.93
N THR A 88 15.75 23.05 15.14
CA THR A 88 14.48 22.63 15.72
C THR A 88 13.65 23.83 16.13
N VAL A 89 12.33 23.73 16.00
CA VAL A 89 11.36 24.76 16.35
C VAL A 89 10.35 24.23 17.38
N PRO A 90 9.81 25.08 18.26
CA PRO A 90 8.71 24.69 19.15
C PRO A 90 7.39 24.56 18.36
N LEU A 91 6.40 23.87 18.92
CA LEU A 91 5.09 23.67 18.30
C LEU A 91 4.42 24.97 17.85
N GLY A 92 4.49 26.03 18.68
CA GLY A 92 3.85 27.31 18.38
C GLY A 92 4.40 28.00 17.12
N ASP A 93 5.70 27.83 16.83
CA ASP A 93 6.32 28.43 15.65
C ASP A 93 5.85 27.77 14.34
N LEU A 94 5.47 26.48 14.37
CA LEU A 94 4.93 25.78 13.20
C LEU A 94 3.68 26.47 12.64
N LEU A 95 2.85 27.06 13.53
CA LEU A 95 1.64 27.80 13.12
C LEU A 95 1.95 29.09 12.33
N SER A 96 3.15 29.65 12.49
CA SER A 96 3.58 30.86 11.77
C SER A 96 4.43 30.55 10.54
N ILE A 97 4.93 29.32 10.41
CA ILE A 97 5.78 28.89 9.31
C ILE A 97 4.93 28.38 8.13
N TYR A 98 3.82 27.65 8.42
CA TYR A 98 3.06 26.94 7.41
C TYR A 98 1.73 27.60 7.09
N ASP A 99 1.40 27.58 5.78
CA ASP A 99 0.09 27.98 5.26
C ASP A 99 -0.93 26.82 5.32
N ALA A 100 -0.45 25.59 5.34
CA ALA A 100 -1.27 24.39 5.39
C ALA A 100 -0.53 23.22 6.05
N TRP A 101 -1.29 22.23 6.53
CA TRP A 101 -0.78 21.02 7.18
C TRP A 101 -1.31 19.76 6.51
N LEU A 102 -0.43 18.79 6.26
CA LEU A 102 -0.78 17.48 5.71
C LEU A 102 -0.44 16.36 6.70
N LEU A 103 -1.44 15.55 7.06
CA LEU A 103 -1.26 14.27 7.75
C LEU A 103 -1.32 13.13 6.69
N PRO A 104 -0.17 12.58 6.27
CA PRO A 104 -0.12 11.64 5.17
C PRO A 104 -0.27 10.19 5.57
N GLU A 105 -0.18 9.83 6.87
CA GLU A 105 -0.27 8.45 7.37
C GLU A 105 -1.50 8.20 8.22
N VAL A 106 -1.87 6.93 8.32
CA VAL A 106 -2.79 6.45 9.36
C VAL A 106 -2.05 6.50 10.69
N SER A 107 -2.39 7.46 11.54
CA SER A 107 -1.78 7.58 12.86
C SER A 107 -2.64 6.98 13.96
N TYR A 108 -1.99 6.47 14.99
CA TYR A 108 -2.58 6.07 16.27
C TYR A 108 -1.85 6.71 17.45
N LEU A 109 -1.11 7.79 17.21
CA LEU A 109 -0.33 8.50 18.21
C LEU A 109 -1.13 9.68 18.77
N PRO A 110 -1.33 9.76 20.12
CA PRO A 110 -2.07 10.85 20.74
C PRO A 110 -1.56 12.24 20.34
N ARG A 111 -0.25 12.44 20.36
CA ARG A 111 0.40 13.73 20.06
C ARG A 111 0.11 14.24 18.64
N VAL A 112 -0.06 13.35 17.68
CA VAL A 112 -0.44 13.71 16.31
C VAL A 112 -1.82 14.32 16.30
N PHE A 113 -2.78 13.73 17.04
CA PHE A 113 -4.15 14.22 17.11
C PHE A 113 -4.28 15.50 17.95
N GLU A 114 -3.51 15.62 19.04
CA GLU A 114 -3.42 16.86 19.84
C GLU A 114 -2.92 18.03 18.99
N ARG A 115 -1.90 17.80 18.16
CA ARG A 115 -1.37 18.78 17.22
C ARG A 115 -2.40 19.11 16.14
N LEU A 116 -3.05 18.12 15.58
CA LEU A 116 -4.07 18.28 14.56
C LEU A 116 -5.26 19.12 15.07
N ASP A 117 -5.66 18.95 16.36
CA ASP A 117 -6.73 19.74 17.00
C ASP A 117 -6.39 21.23 17.07
N VAL A 118 -5.12 21.59 17.21
CA VAL A 118 -4.66 22.98 17.16
C VAL A 118 -4.61 23.48 15.72
N PHE A 119 -4.02 22.71 14.81
CA PHE A 119 -3.71 23.18 13.46
C PHE A 119 -4.95 23.38 12.59
N HIS A 120 -5.95 22.48 12.69
CA HIS A 120 -7.18 22.60 11.89
C HIS A 120 -7.97 23.87 12.18
N ARG A 121 -7.74 24.54 13.32
CA ARG A 121 -8.37 25.80 13.70
C ARG A 121 -7.62 27.03 13.18
N CYS A 122 -6.38 26.85 12.74
CA CYS A 122 -5.48 27.94 12.42
C CYS A 122 -5.07 27.96 10.94
N MET A 123 -5.08 26.78 10.30
CA MET A 123 -4.66 26.63 8.91
C MET A 123 -5.43 25.50 8.24
N ARG A 124 -5.41 25.47 6.90
CA ARG A 124 -5.98 24.36 6.15
C ARG A 124 -5.26 23.07 6.50
N THR A 125 -6.03 22.05 6.89
CA THR A 125 -5.52 20.71 7.19
C THR A 125 -6.09 19.68 6.25
N THR A 126 -5.23 18.80 5.75
CA THR A 126 -5.57 17.75 4.81
C THR A 126 -5.08 16.40 5.33
N MET A 127 -5.87 15.35 5.14
CA MET A 127 -5.47 13.98 5.44
C MET A 127 -5.51 13.13 4.16
N ILE A 128 -4.62 12.14 4.08
CA ILE A 128 -4.76 11.07 3.08
C ILE A 128 -5.69 10.00 3.66
N GLY A 129 -6.78 9.72 2.95
CA GLY A 129 -7.76 8.69 3.29
C GLY A 129 -7.45 7.39 2.55
N TYR A 130 -6.96 6.38 3.28
CA TYR A 130 -6.56 5.11 2.69
C TYR A 130 -7.76 4.18 2.47
N ASP A 131 -8.48 3.86 3.53
CA ASP A 131 -9.69 3.03 3.50
C ASP A 131 -10.42 3.07 4.83
N THR A 132 -11.55 2.36 4.91
CA THR A 132 -12.30 2.14 6.16
C THR A 132 -12.32 0.65 6.55
N LEU A 133 -11.43 -0.17 6.01
CA LEU A 133 -11.42 -1.62 6.20
C LEU A 133 -11.37 -2.04 7.67
N PRO A 134 -10.62 -1.38 8.58
CA PRO A 134 -10.67 -1.71 10.00
C PRO A 134 -12.07 -1.59 10.62
N GLN A 135 -12.94 -0.73 10.09
CA GLN A 135 -14.34 -0.58 10.54
C GLN A 135 -15.30 -1.52 9.80
N THR A 136 -15.07 -1.74 8.50
CA THR A 136 -15.98 -2.53 7.66
C THR A 136 -15.74 -4.03 7.79
N HIS A 137 -14.52 -4.43 8.08
CA HIS A 137 -14.05 -5.81 8.18
C HIS A 137 -13.20 -6.02 9.46
N PRO A 138 -13.74 -5.68 10.64
CA PRO A 138 -12.96 -5.70 11.89
C PRO A 138 -12.39 -7.07 12.24
N ALA A 139 -13.02 -8.16 11.78
CA ALA A 139 -12.52 -9.52 11.98
C ALA A 139 -11.15 -9.79 11.33
N ASN A 140 -10.77 -8.98 10.34
CA ASN A 140 -9.49 -9.10 9.64
C ASN A 140 -8.34 -8.34 10.35
N TYR A 141 -8.63 -7.67 11.46
CA TYR A 141 -7.66 -6.84 12.17
C TYR A 141 -7.57 -7.25 13.63
N ARG A 142 -6.35 -7.42 14.12
CA ARG A 142 -6.06 -7.56 15.55
C ARG A 142 -5.37 -6.29 16.02
N PHE A 143 -6.07 -5.52 16.84
CA PHE A 143 -5.52 -4.32 17.45
C PHE A 143 -4.73 -4.69 18.72
N VAL A 144 -3.56 -4.11 18.87
CA VAL A 144 -2.85 -4.14 20.15
C VAL A 144 -3.74 -3.50 21.22
N PRO A 145 -3.82 -4.07 22.45
CA PRO A 145 -4.62 -3.49 23.51
C PRO A 145 -4.36 -1.98 23.69
N GLY A 146 -5.41 -1.17 23.66
CA GLY A 146 -5.34 0.29 23.75
C GLY A 146 -5.19 1.03 22.40
N SER A 147 -4.73 0.40 21.33
CA SER A 147 -4.56 1.07 20.02
C SER A 147 -5.90 1.32 19.30
N ALA A 148 -6.92 0.51 19.57
CA ALA A 148 -8.25 0.66 18.95
C ALA A 148 -8.87 2.06 19.19
N VAL A 149 -8.59 2.69 20.34
CA VAL A 149 -9.07 4.04 20.65
C VAL A 149 -8.47 5.05 19.65
N TRP A 150 -7.19 4.95 19.38
CA TRP A 150 -6.47 5.87 18.50
C TRP A 150 -6.77 5.65 17.02
N VAL A 151 -7.01 4.40 16.62
CA VAL A 151 -7.56 4.11 15.30
C VAL A 151 -8.95 4.75 15.14
N SER A 152 -9.78 4.73 16.20
CA SER A 152 -11.07 5.43 16.20
C SER A 152 -10.92 6.95 16.08
N GLU A 153 -9.88 7.54 16.71
CA GLU A 153 -9.55 8.97 16.55
C GLU A 153 -9.16 9.31 15.10
N TYR A 154 -8.37 8.47 14.43
CA TYR A 154 -8.06 8.68 13.01
C TYR A 154 -9.35 8.75 12.16
N PHE A 155 -10.31 7.83 12.37
CA PHE A 155 -11.58 7.84 11.66
C PHE A 155 -12.47 9.03 12.05
N ARG A 156 -12.43 9.46 13.31
CA ARG A 156 -13.11 10.68 13.73
C ARG A 156 -12.59 11.90 12.95
N TRP A 157 -11.28 12.04 12.82
CA TRP A 157 -10.68 13.11 12.05
C TRP A 157 -11.04 13.02 10.56
N LEU A 158 -10.98 11.85 9.93
CA LEU A 158 -11.45 11.66 8.56
C LEU A 158 -12.91 12.10 8.38
N SER A 159 -13.74 12.04 9.43
CA SER A 159 -15.14 12.45 9.37
C SER A 159 -15.37 13.96 9.44
N THR A 160 -14.41 14.75 9.93
CA THR A 160 -14.56 16.16 10.26
C THR A 160 -13.54 17.09 9.64
N ILE A 161 -12.37 16.57 9.21
CA ILE A 161 -11.31 17.40 8.64
C ILE A 161 -11.76 18.07 7.33
N GLU A 162 -11.26 19.26 7.05
CA GLU A 162 -11.69 20.09 5.92
C GLU A 162 -11.46 19.43 4.56
N SER A 163 -10.33 18.76 4.40
CA SER A 163 -9.92 18.15 3.14
C SER A 163 -9.41 16.73 3.34
N VAL A 164 -9.88 15.80 2.51
CA VAL A 164 -9.39 14.41 2.47
C VAL A 164 -9.05 14.03 1.04
N VAL A 165 -7.82 13.56 0.82
CA VAL A 165 -7.38 12.96 -0.44
C VAL A 165 -7.51 11.45 -0.33
N CYS A 166 -8.47 10.88 -1.03
CA CYS A 166 -8.72 9.45 -1.04
C CYS A 166 -7.85 8.76 -2.09
N ILE A 167 -7.27 7.59 -1.74
CA ILE A 167 -6.37 6.85 -2.64
C ILE A 167 -7.11 6.11 -3.77
N SER A 168 -8.46 6.05 -3.73
CA SER A 168 -9.30 5.42 -4.74
C SER A 168 -10.74 5.90 -4.61
N GLU A 169 -11.57 5.68 -5.64
CA GLU A 169 -13.01 5.91 -5.59
C GLU A 169 -13.68 5.02 -4.53
N TYR A 170 -13.19 3.80 -4.32
CA TYR A 170 -13.67 2.92 -3.25
C TYR A 170 -13.42 3.55 -1.87
N ALA A 171 -12.21 4.04 -1.62
CA ALA A 171 -11.87 4.72 -0.37
C ALA A 171 -12.74 5.98 -0.18
N GLN A 172 -12.92 6.78 -1.24
CA GLN A 172 -13.78 7.98 -1.21
C GLN A 172 -15.23 7.61 -0.87
N THR A 173 -15.83 6.68 -1.59
CA THR A 173 -17.20 6.23 -1.36
C THR A 173 -17.39 5.70 0.06
N SER A 174 -16.45 4.86 0.51
CA SER A 174 -16.51 4.27 1.86
C SER A 174 -16.38 5.35 2.96
N ILE A 175 -15.50 6.33 2.80
CA ILE A 175 -15.34 7.46 3.72
C ILE A 175 -16.58 8.35 3.72
N LEU A 176 -17.11 8.70 2.55
CA LEU A 176 -18.32 9.52 2.41
C LEU A 176 -19.55 8.85 3.03
N ASP A 177 -19.75 7.58 2.75
CA ASP A 177 -20.97 6.89 3.17
C ASP A 177 -20.96 6.51 4.66
N ARG A 178 -19.80 6.23 5.22
CA ARG A 178 -19.67 5.71 6.59
C ARG A 178 -19.25 6.75 7.61
N LEU A 179 -18.40 7.70 7.21
CA LEU A 179 -17.75 8.62 8.14
C LEU A 179 -18.25 10.05 7.98
N ARG A 180 -18.38 10.56 6.76
CA ARG A 180 -18.65 11.99 6.53
C ARG A 180 -20.15 12.24 6.42
N ARG A 181 -20.74 12.81 7.47
CA ARG A 181 -22.13 13.26 7.49
C ARG A 181 -22.32 14.58 6.74
N ASP A 182 -21.32 15.46 6.85
CA ASP A 182 -21.30 16.71 6.11
C ASP A 182 -20.66 16.49 4.73
N ARG A 183 -21.49 16.47 3.71
CA ARG A 183 -21.09 16.27 2.30
C ARG A 183 -20.45 17.52 1.68
N THR A 184 -20.46 18.67 2.36
CA THR A 184 -19.78 19.90 1.87
C THR A 184 -18.28 19.88 2.12
N LEU A 185 -17.82 19.01 3.02
CA LEU A 185 -16.39 18.85 3.28
C LEU A 185 -15.68 18.22 2.08
N ALA A 186 -14.56 18.81 1.66
CA ALA A 186 -13.88 18.44 0.43
C ALA A 186 -13.33 17.01 0.48
N THR A 187 -13.61 16.22 -0.55
CA THR A 187 -12.94 14.94 -0.81
C THR A 187 -12.52 14.87 -2.26
N THR A 188 -11.30 14.50 -2.51
CA THR A 188 -10.75 14.29 -3.87
C THR A 188 -10.18 12.89 -3.98
N VAL A 189 -10.06 12.37 -5.19
CA VAL A 189 -9.34 11.12 -5.45
C VAL A 189 -8.02 11.42 -6.11
N ALA A 190 -6.95 10.81 -5.59
CA ALA A 190 -5.65 10.77 -6.24
C ALA A 190 -5.13 9.33 -6.15
N HIS A 191 -4.88 8.71 -7.30
CA HIS A 191 -4.42 7.32 -7.36
C HIS A 191 -2.92 7.25 -7.09
N PRO A 192 -2.46 6.45 -6.10
CA PRO A 192 -1.06 6.09 -5.96
C PRO A 192 -0.49 5.53 -7.26
N GLY A 193 0.76 5.85 -7.54
CA GLY A 193 1.42 5.42 -8.78
C GLY A 193 2.03 4.01 -8.68
N GLY A 194 2.41 3.49 -9.86
CA GLY A 194 3.22 2.27 -10.00
C GLY A 194 4.56 2.54 -10.71
N ASP A 195 4.80 3.78 -11.12
CA ASP A 195 5.93 4.19 -11.97
C ASP A 195 7.27 4.39 -11.21
N HIS A 196 7.32 4.01 -9.93
CA HIS A 196 8.60 3.84 -9.23
C HIS A 196 9.41 2.66 -9.78
N LEU A 197 8.79 1.76 -10.52
CA LEU A 197 9.41 0.67 -11.26
C LEU A 197 9.56 1.03 -12.75
N ALA A 198 10.71 0.66 -13.34
CA ALA A 198 10.88 0.68 -14.79
C ALA A 198 9.93 -0.34 -15.45
N ILE A 199 9.47 -0.02 -16.66
CA ILE A 199 8.72 -0.99 -17.48
C ILE A 199 9.67 -2.13 -17.86
N ARG A 200 9.24 -3.36 -17.60
CA ARG A 200 9.93 -4.59 -18.02
C ARG A 200 9.04 -5.41 -18.96
N ALA A 201 9.64 -6.12 -19.90
CA ALA A 201 8.97 -7.23 -20.55
C ALA A 201 8.83 -8.39 -19.57
N GLY A 202 7.66 -9.02 -19.49
CA GLY A 202 7.47 -10.21 -18.68
C GLY A 202 8.37 -11.35 -19.14
N ASN A 203 8.84 -12.16 -18.20
CA ASN A 203 9.68 -13.32 -18.44
C ASN A 203 9.03 -14.60 -17.84
N PRO A 204 7.80 -14.95 -18.27
CA PRO A 204 7.08 -16.12 -17.76
C PRO A 204 7.81 -17.41 -18.10
N PRO A 205 7.50 -18.53 -17.43
CA PRO A 205 7.95 -19.87 -17.82
C PRO A 205 7.67 -20.16 -19.30
N ALA A 206 8.54 -20.95 -19.91
CA ALA A 206 8.41 -21.35 -21.31
C ALA A 206 7.16 -22.23 -21.56
N ASP A 207 6.75 -22.34 -22.83
CA ASP A 207 5.62 -23.18 -23.19
C ASP A 207 5.90 -24.65 -22.79
N GLY A 208 4.94 -25.26 -22.09
CA GLY A 208 5.05 -26.63 -21.58
C GLY A 208 5.57 -26.70 -20.11
N GLU A 209 6.17 -25.64 -19.60
CA GLU A 209 6.48 -25.54 -18.18
C GLU A 209 5.21 -25.22 -17.35
N PRO A 210 5.23 -25.44 -16.00
CA PRO A 210 4.10 -25.09 -15.13
C PRO A 210 3.75 -23.60 -15.21
N THR A 211 2.46 -23.29 -15.29
CA THR A 211 1.98 -21.90 -15.17
C THR A 211 2.26 -21.39 -13.77
N ARG A 212 3.05 -20.32 -13.66
CA ARG A 212 3.48 -19.74 -12.38
C ARG A 212 2.54 -18.61 -11.94
N PHE A 213 1.79 -18.88 -10.89
CA PHE A 213 0.93 -17.88 -10.24
C PHE A 213 1.65 -17.24 -9.05
N ILE A 214 1.67 -15.90 -9.01
CA ILE A 214 2.38 -15.13 -7.98
C ILE A 214 1.37 -14.41 -7.10
N ARG A 215 1.54 -14.48 -5.78
CA ARG A 215 0.78 -13.73 -4.79
C ARG A 215 1.74 -12.98 -3.84
N VAL A 216 1.66 -11.65 -3.81
CA VAL A 216 2.52 -10.81 -2.94
C VAL A 216 1.72 -10.17 -1.82
N GLY A 217 2.30 -10.12 -0.63
CA GLY A 217 1.78 -9.46 0.57
C GLY A 217 1.74 -10.38 1.78
N THR A 218 1.62 -9.80 2.98
CA THR A 218 1.49 -10.55 4.24
C THR A 218 0.34 -11.55 4.16
N MET A 219 0.51 -12.72 4.76
CA MET A 219 -0.48 -13.81 4.77
C MET A 219 -1.64 -13.51 5.72
N GLU A 220 -2.46 -12.53 5.35
CA GLU A 220 -3.62 -12.06 6.12
C GLU A 220 -4.92 -12.66 5.56
N ALA A 221 -5.88 -12.98 6.46
CA ALA A 221 -7.17 -13.58 6.08
C ALA A 221 -7.91 -12.77 4.98
N ARG A 222 -7.87 -11.44 5.05
CA ARG A 222 -8.49 -10.57 4.03
C ARG A 222 -7.95 -10.76 2.61
N LYS A 223 -6.78 -11.38 2.48
CA LYS A 223 -6.09 -11.69 1.22
C LYS A 223 -6.32 -13.13 0.74
N CYS A 224 -7.17 -13.86 1.43
CA CYS A 224 -7.64 -15.20 1.08
C CYS A 224 -6.54 -16.25 0.80
N PRO A 225 -5.40 -16.31 1.54
CA PRO A 225 -4.33 -17.26 1.23
C PRO A 225 -4.78 -18.72 1.41
N GLN A 226 -5.67 -19.02 2.35
CA GLN A 226 -6.18 -20.38 2.59
C GLN A 226 -7.11 -20.83 1.46
N GLU A 227 -8.02 -19.94 1.01
CA GLU A 227 -8.93 -20.20 -0.12
C GLU A 227 -8.14 -20.39 -1.43
N ILE A 228 -7.13 -19.55 -1.67
CA ILE A 228 -6.21 -19.68 -2.81
C ILE A 228 -5.52 -21.04 -2.77
N LEU A 229 -4.99 -21.42 -1.61
CA LEU A 229 -4.31 -22.72 -1.41
C LEU A 229 -5.25 -23.90 -1.62
N ALA A 230 -6.49 -23.84 -1.10
CA ALA A 230 -7.49 -24.88 -1.25
C ALA A 230 -7.89 -25.06 -2.73
N GLY A 231 -8.17 -23.97 -3.44
CA GLY A 231 -8.46 -23.99 -4.89
C GLY A 231 -7.30 -24.50 -5.71
N PHE A 232 -6.07 -24.07 -5.39
CA PHE A 232 -4.86 -24.55 -6.06
C PHE A 232 -4.67 -26.06 -5.85
N ARG A 233 -4.88 -26.59 -4.63
CA ARG A 233 -4.82 -28.03 -4.34
C ARG A 233 -5.83 -28.82 -5.17
N ALA A 234 -7.06 -28.34 -5.30
CA ALA A 234 -8.11 -28.97 -6.10
C ALA A 234 -7.76 -28.94 -7.60
N ALA A 235 -7.27 -27.82 -8.11
CA ALA A 235 -6.82 -27.69 -9.51
C ALA A 235 -5.67 -28.67 -9.82
N ARG A 236 -4.68 -28.80 -8.93
CA ARG A 236 -3.58 -29.76 -9.09
C ARG A 236 -4.07 -31.21 -9.11
N ALA A 237 -5.03 -31.55 -8.25
CA ALA A 237 -5.65 -32.87 -8.23
C ALA A 237 -6.43 -33.17 -9.54
N ALA A 238 -6.98 -32.14 -10.18
CA ALA A 238 -7.65 -32.21 -11.49
C ALA A 238 -6.65 -32.20 -12.68
N GLY A 239 -5.33 -32.13 -12.43
CA GLY A 239 -4.30 -32.22 -13.46
C GLY A 239 -3.80 -30.87 -14.00
N ALA A 240 -4.15 -29.74 -13.42
CA ALA A 240 -3.62 -28.45 -13.85
C ALA A 240 -2.09 -28.43 -13.71
N ASN A 241 -1.37 -28.04 -14.78
CA ASN A 241 0.09 -27.89 -14.73
C ASN A 241 0.47 -26.49 -14.25
N ALA A 242 0.47 -26.30 -12.94
CA ALA A 242 0.66 -25.00 -12.29
C ALA A 242 1.57 -25.07 -11.07
N GLU A 243 2.20 -23.97 -10.73
CA GLU A 243 2.91 -23.71 -9.50
C GLU A 243 2.41 -22.40 -8.85
N LEU A 244 2.49 -22.29 -7.53
CA LEU A 244 2.02 -21.15 -6.76
C LEU A 244 3.16 -20.59 -5.91
N VAL A 245 3.44 -19.30 -6.04
CA VAL A 245 4.47 -18.60 -5.26
C VAL A 245 3.82 -17.55 -4.37
N PHE A 246 3.91 -17.75 -3.08
CA PHE A 246 3.59 -16.73 -2.08
C PHE A 246 4.86 -15.94 -1.72
N VAL A 247 4.75 -14.61 -1.69
CA VAL A 247 5.83 -13.73 -1.25
C VAL A 247 5.30 -12.78 -0.20
N GLY A 248 5.91 -12.76 0.97
CA GLY A 248 5.55 -11.86 2.06
C GLY A 248 5.47 -12.54 3.42
N ARG A 249 5.45 -11.70 4.44
CA ARG A 249 5.54 -12.12 5.83
C ARG A 249 4.43 -13.08 6.24
N ALA A 250 4.76 -13.93 7.21
CA ALA A 250 3.79 -14.76 7.92
C ALA A 250 2.70 -13.87 8.56
N SER A 251 1.50 -14.43 8.70
CA SER A 251 0.44 -13.80 9.49
C SER A 251 0.89 -13.72 10.95
N SER A 252 0.85 -12.52 11.52
CA SER A 252 1.05 -12.32 12.96
C SER A 252 -0.26 -12.49 13.75
N SER A 253 -1.38 -12.59 13.05
CA SER A 253 -2.71 -12.62 13.64
C SER A 253 -3.37 -14.00 13.56
N ASP A 254 -2.89 -14.90 12.70
CA ASP A 254 -3.47 -16.22 12.48
C ASP A 254 -2.41 -17.23 12.06
N ASP A 255 -1.95 -18.03 13.02
CA ASP A 255 -0.94 -19.06 12.78
C ASP A 255 -1.47 -20.21 11.90
N ALA A 256 -2.80 -20.47 11.89
CA ALA A 256 -3.38 -21.53 11.06
C ALA A 256 -3.11 -21.27 9.56
N ILE A 257 -3.13 -20.02 9.11
CA ILE A 257 -2.77 -19.65 7.73
C ILE A 257 -1.34 -20.08 7.41
N ASN A 258 -0.41 -19.78 8.32
CA ASN A 258 1.00 -20.09 8.17
C ASN A 258 1.24 -21.59 8.12
N ASP A 259 0.57 -22.33 9.02
CA ASP A 259 0.70 -23.77 9.15
C ASP A 259 0.12 -24.52 7.94
N ASP A 260 -1.00 -24.06 7.39
CA ASP A 260 -1.63 -24.62 6.18
C ASP A 260 -0.70 -24.51 4.97
N ILE A 261 -0.04 -23.36 4.77
CA ILE A 261 0.91 -23.18 3.67
C ILE A 261 2.13 -24.09 3.86
N ARG A 262 2.71 -24.11 5.08
CA ARG A 262 3.86 -24.98 5.39
C ARG A 262 3.51 -26.47 5.25
N LEU A 263 2.30 -26.86 5.64
CA LEU A 263 1.81 -28.23 5.47
C LEU A 263 1.70 -28.60 3.98
N ALA A 264 1.15 -27.73 3.15
CA ALA A 264 1.03 -27.97 1.71
C ALA A 264 2.41 -28.19 1.06
N ILE A 265 3.40 -27.37 1.43
CA ILE A 265 4.78 -27.51 0.96
C ILE A 265 5.37 -28.88 1.41
N ARG A 266 5.21 -29.25 2.69
CA ARG A 266 5.68 -30.56 3.22
C ARG A 266 5.01 -31.75 2.53
N GLN A 267 3.76 -31.59 2.07
CA GLN A 267 3.01 -32.62 1.32
C GLN A 267 3.43 -32.72 -0.16
N GLY A 268 4.40 -31.90 -0.61
CA GLY A 268 4.90 -31.92 -2.00
C GLY A 268 4.00 -31.19 -2.99
N LEU A 269 3.06 -30.35 -2.54
CA LEU A 269 2.32 -29.47 -3.44
C LEU A 269 3.33 -28.47 -4.04
N PRO A 270 3.26 -28.11 -5.35
CA PRO A 270 4.17 -27.17 -5.97
C PRO A 270 3.84 -25.72 -5.55
N VAL A 271 4.07 -25.48 -4.28
CA VAL A 271 3.92 -24.18 -3.59
C VAL A 271 5.27 -23.77 -3.04
N THR A 272 5.66 -22.55 -3.32
CA THR A 272 6.81 -21.87 -2.71
C THR A 272 6.33 -20.72 -1.85
N TRP A 273 6.90 -20.54 -0.67
CA TRP A 273 6.65 -19.38 0.17
C TRP A 273 7.96 -18.72 0.56
N ILE A 274 8.09 -17.44 0.18
CA ILE A 274 9.25 -16.60 0.48
C ILE A 274 8.79 -15.55 1.50
N GLU A 275 9.07 -15.80 2.77
CA GLU A 275 8.60 -14.97 3.88
C GLU A 275 9.27 -13.59 3.89
N HIS A 276 10.53 -13.53 3.51
CA HIS A 276 11.32 -12.30 3.46
C HIS A 276 12.00 -12.20 2.10
N ALA A 277 11.75 -11.10 1.40
CA ALA A 277 12.37 -10.79 0.13
C ALA A 277 12.64 -9.28 0.06
N ALA A 278 13.80 -8.91 -0.47
CA ALA A 278 14.08 -7.53 -0.85
C ALA A 278 13.17 -7.10 -2.01
N ASP A 279 12.89 -5.80 -2.14
CA ASP A 279 12.02 -5.26 -3.20
C ASP A 279 12.45 -5.75 -4.59
N GLU A 280 13.75 -5.72 -4.92
CA GLU A 280 14.26 -6.20 -6.21
C GLU A 280 13.97 -7.68 -6.45
N GLN A 281 14.13 -8.51 -5.42
CA GLN A 281 13.78 -9.94 -5.50
C GLN A 281 12.28 -10.14 -5.71
N VAL A 282 11.43 -9.35 -5.05
CA VAL A 282 9.97 -9.36 -5.27
C VAL A 282 9.65 -9.00 -6.71
N HIS A 283 10.30 -7.97 -7.26
CA HIS A 283 10.11 -7.53 -8.64
C HIS A 283 10.53 -8.61 -9.66
N ASP A 284 11.64 -9.30 -9.43
CA ASP A 284 12.11 -10.39 -10.31
C ASP A 284 11.16 -11.59 -10.24
N ILE A 285 10.63 -11.93 -9.07
CA ILE A 285 9.63 -12.99 -8.92
C ILE A 285 8.35 -12.63 -9.67
N ILE A 286 7.85 -11.40 -9.54
CA ILE A 286 6.66 -10.94 -10.27
C ILE A 286 6.92 -11.00 -11.78
N ASN A 287 8.05 -10.45 -12.25
CA ASN A 287 8.42 -10.43 -13.67
C ASN A 287 8.53 -11.85 -14.28
N GLY A 288 8.98 -12.83 -13.47
CA GLY A 288 9.05 -14.24 -13.84
C GLY A 288 7.73 -15.01 -13.73
N GLY A 289 6.63 -14.34 -13.36
CA GLY A 289 5.31 -14.96 -13.20
C GLY A 289 4.54 -15.11 -14.52
N SER A 290 3.70 -16.13 -14.60
CA SER A 290 2.71 -16.25 -15.68
C SER A 290 1.52 -15.33 -15.46
N ALA A 291 1.04 -15.25 -14.21
CA ALA A 291 -0.01 -14.33 -13.77
C ALA A 291 0.19 -13.92 -12.31
N PHE A 292 -0.17 -12.68 -11.98
CA PHE A 292 -0.24 -12.16 -10.63
C PHE A 292 -1.66 -12.31 -10.06
N LEU A 293 -1.78 -12.79 -8.83
CA LEU A 293 -3.08 -12.97 -8.16
C LEU A 293 -3.33 -11.84 -7.15
N SER A 294 -4.42 -11.12 -7.33
CA SER A 294 -4.92 -10.12 -6.37
C SER A 294 -6.33 -10.47 -5.92
N ILE A 295 -6.44 -11.40 -4.97
CA ILE A 295 -7.72 -11.94 -4.48
C ILE A 295 -7.96 -11.45 -3.05
N GLY A 296 -9.23 -11.13 -2.75
CA GLY A 296 -9.67 -10.71 -1.44
C GLY A 296 -9.90 -9.20 -1.33
N ILE A 297 -9.45 -8.57 -0.24
CA ILE A 297 -9.79 -7.17 0.07
C ILE A 297 -8.51 -6.34 0.22
N GLU A 298 -8.40 -5.28 -0.59
CA GLU A 298 -7.32 -4.29 -0.51
C GLU A 298 -7.91 -2.86 -0.45
N GLY A 299 -7.24 -1.96 0.26
CA GLY A 299 -7.59 -0.53 0.24
C GLY A 299 -7.30 0.12 -1.12
N TYR A 300 -6.24 -0.34 -1.79
CA TYR A 300 -5.92 0.07 -3.17
C TYR A 300 -5.33 -1.07 -4.01
N GLY A 301 -4.15 -1.59 -3.65
CA GLY A 301 -3.51 -2.69 -4.38
C GLY A 301 -2.33 -2.25 -5.26
N ILE A 302 -1.36 -1.52 -4.71
CA ILE A 302 -0.12 -1.12 -5.43
C ILE A 302 0.55 -2.31 -6.16
N PRO A 303 0.63 -3.54 -5.60
CA PRO A 303 1.24 -4.67 -6.30
C PRO A 303 0.59 -5.04 -7.64
N VAL A 304 -0.68 -4.69 -7.87
CA VAL A 304 -1.34 -4.83 -9.18
C VAL A 304 -0.66 -3.94 -10.21
N LEU A 305 -0.38 -2.69 -9.86
CA LEU A 305 0.30 -1.74 -10.74
C LEU A 305 1.75 -2.17 -11.01
N GLU A 306 2.42 -2.68 -9.97
CA GLU A 306 3.78 -3.21 -10.07
C GLU A 306 3.84 -4.41 -11.02
N ALA A 307 2.87 -5.34 -10.92
CA ALA A 307 2.80 -6.51 -11.80
C ALA A 307 2.65 -6.10 -13.27
N ILE A 308 1.76 -5.15 -13.58
CA ILE A 308 1.55 -4.66 -14.95
C ILE A 308 2.83 -3.96 -15.48
N ARG A 309 3.49 -3.15 -14.65
CA ARG A 309 4.76 -2.50 -15.01
C ARG A 309 5.88 -3.51 -15.29
N LEU A 310 5.86 -4.63 -14.59
CA LEU A 310 6.83 -5.73 -14.73
C LEU A 310 6.43 -6.73 -15.83
N GLY A 311 5.38 -6.46 -16.62
CA GLY A 311 4.97 -7.29 -17.75
C GLY A 311 4.22 -8.57 -17.36
N THR A 312 3.64 -8.63 -16.15
CA THR A 312 2.88 -9.77 -15.65
C THR A 312 1.40 -9.42 -15.58
N PRO A 313 0.52 -10.15 -16.31
CA PRO A 313 -0.92 -9.92 -16.28
C PRO A 313 -1.51 -10.28 -14.91
N VAL A 314 -2.60 -9.61 -14.56
CA VAL A 314 -3.23 -9.70 -13.24
C VAL A 314 -4.59 -10.37 -13.32
N LEU A 315 -4.82 -11.37 -12.46
CA LEU A 315 -6.14 -11.97 -12.19
C LEU A 315 -6.59 -11.49 -10.81
N TYR A 316 -7.78 -10.87 -10.73
CA TYR A 316 -8.24 -10.29 -9.49
C TYR A 316 -9.72 -10.58 -9.18
N ASP A 317 -10.06 -10.61 -7.88
CA ASP A 317 -11.44 -10.68 -7.39
C ASP A 317 -11.57 -10.09 -5.97
N GLY A 318 -12.79 -9.73 -5.61
CA GLY A 318 -13.09 -9.07 -4.34
C GLY A 318 -13.02 -7.53 -4.46
N ILE A 319 -12.57 -6.87 -3.41
CA ILE A 319 -12.37 -5.40 -3.39
C ILE A 319 -10.93 -5.11 -3.79
N GLN A 320 -10.71 -4.70 -5.04
CA GLN A 320 -9.39 -4.50 -5.64
C GLN A 320 -9.39 -3.21 -6.48
N PRO A 321 -9.33 -2.00 -5.86
CA PRO A 321 -9.46 -0.74 -6.59
C PRO A 321 -8.44 -0.58 -7.73
N ALA A 322 -7.18 -0.98 -7.53
CA ALA A 322 -6.17 -0.94 -8.60
C ALA A 322 -6.47 -1.97 -9.70
N GLY A 323 -7.06 -3.13 -9.37
CA GLY A 323 -7.53 -4.11 -10.34
C GLY A 323 -8.64 -3.56 -11.22
N ASP A 324 -9.64 -2.89 -10.61
CA ASP A 324 -10.73 -2.25 -11.33
C ASP A 324 -10.24 -1.10 -12.21
N LEU A 325 -9.29 -0.29 -11.71
CA LEU A 325 -8.67 0.80 -12.46
C LEU A 325 -7.92 0.30 -13.70
N MET A 326 -7.27 -0.86 -13.59
CA MET A 326 -6.47 -1.45 -14.67
C MET A 326 -7.22 -2.52 -15.48
N ALA A 327 -8.54 -2.64 -15.31
CA ALA A 327 -9.37 -3.57 -16.10
C ALA A 327 -9.26 -3.28 -17.61
N GLY A 328 -8.97 -4.32 -18.43
CA GLY A 328 -8.69 -4.17 -19.85
C GLY A 328 -7.33 -3.53 -20.19
N SER A 329 -6.47 -3.34 -19.21
CA SER A 329 -5.09 -2.83 -19.35
C SER A 329 -4.07 -3.80 -18.75
N GLY A 330 -4.38 -5.10 -18.77
CA GLY A 330 -3.57 -6.16 -18.22
C GLY A 330 -4.09 -6.74 -16.90
N ALA A 331 -5.22 -6.25 -16.38
CA ALA A 331 -5.93 -6.82 -15.26
C ALA A 331 -7.30 -7.35 -15.69
N GLN A 332 -7.64 -8.57 -15.25
CA GLN A 332 -8.90 -9.22 -15.54
C GLN A 332 -9.57 -9.68 -14.25
N ARG A 333 -10.85 -9.28 -14.06
CA ARG A 333 -11.67 -9.80 -12.97
C ARG A 333 -12.06 -11.25 -13.29
N VAL A 334 -11.89 -12.12 -12.30
CA VAL A 334 -12.22 -13.54 -12.37
C VAL A 334 -13.20 -13.91 -11.28
N ALA A 335 -13.88 -15.05 -11.38
CA ALA A 335 -14.64 -15.60 -10.28
C ALA A 335 -13.70 -16.34 -9.32
N ALA A 336 -13.52 -15.85 -8.11
CA ALA A 336 -12.63 -16.42 -7.10
C ALA A 336 -13.20 -16.34 -5.66
N GLY A 337 -14.49 -16.15 -5.51
CA GLY A 337 -15.16 -16.05 -4.22
C GLY A 337 -15.34 -17.36 -3.46
N SER A 338 -14.92 -18.51 -4.04
CA SER A 338 -14.92 -19.83 -3.38
C SER A 338 -13.73 -20.67 -3.83
N ALA A 339 -13.40 -21.72 -3.06
CA ALA A 339 -12.34 -22.68 -3.42
C ALA A 339 -12.61 -23.37 -4.77
N ASP A 340 -13.86 -23.68 -5.11
CA ASP A 340 -14.22 -24.30 -6.38
C ASP A 340 -14.03 -23.32 -7.55
N GLN A 341 -14.39 -22.04 -7.40
CA GLN A 341 -14.16 -21.00 -8.39
C GLN A 341 -12.64 -20.76 -8.61
N LEU A 342 -11.89 -20.73 -7.52
CA LEU A 342 -10.43 -20.64 -7.59
C LEU A 342 -9.81 -21.85 -8.27
N ALA A 343 -10.31 -23.06 -8.00
CA ALA A 343 -9.87 -24.28 -8.69
C ALA A 343 -10.11 -24.18 -10.18
N GLN A 344 -11.31 -23.75 -10.59
CA GLN A 344 -11.64 -23.58 -12.01
C GLN A 344 -10.75 -22.51 -12.66
N MET A 345 -10.53 -21.36 -11.99
CA MET A 345 -9.61 -20.31 -12.46
C MET A 345 -8.20 -20.89 -12.69
N PHE A 346 -7.64 -21.65 -11.74
CA PHE A 346 -6.32 -22.25 -11.91
C PHE A 346 -6.29 -23.23 -13.08
N ILE A 347 -7.34 -24.03 -13.29
CA ILE A 347 -7.45 -24.96 -14.41
C ILE A 347 -7.47 -24.18 -15.73
N ASP A 348 -8.35 -23.20 -15.86
CA ASP A 348 -8.56 -22.44 -17.08
C ASP A 348 -7.29 -21.69 -17.52
N TYR A 349 -6.65 -21.00 -16.57
CA TYR A 349 -5.45 -20.20 -16.86
C TYR A 349 -4.14 -21.00 -16.87
N SER A 350 -4.17 -22.30 -16.53
CA SER A 350 -3.05 -23.21 -16.74
C SER A 350 -3.08 -23.87 -18.12
N ALA A 351 -4.16 -23.72 -18.89
CA ALA A 351 -4.25 -24.22 -20.23
C ALA A 351 -3.27 -23.47 -21.15
N PRO A 352 -2.60 -24.17 -22.12
CA PRO A 352 -1.69 -23.53 -23.07
C PRO A 352 -2.35 -22.33 -23.79
N GLY A 353 -1.69 -21.18 -23.79
CA GLY A 353 -2.17 -19.97 -24.46
C GLY A 353 -3.29 -19.21 -23.72
N ALA A 354 -3.83 -19.69 -22.60
CA ALA A 354 -4.94 -19.05 -21.89
C ALA A 354 -4.65 -17.60 -21.45
N LEU A 355 -3.39 -17.29 -21.11
CA LEU A 355 -2.96 -15.95 -20.72
C LEU A 355 -2.52 -15.06 -21.89
N ALA A 356 -2.50 -15.57 -23.14
CA ALA A 356 -1.95 -14.83 -24.27
C ALA A 356 -2.74 -13.55 -24.58
N ALA A 357 -4.07 -13.61 -24.56
CA ALA A 357 -4.93 -12.46 -24.81
C ALA A 357 -4.71 -11.38 -23.72
N LEU A 358 -4.77 -11.77 -22.43
CA LEU A 358 -4.57 -10.85 -21.30
C LEU A 358 -3.17 -10.24 -21.30
N ARG A 359 -2.16 -11.01 -21.72
CA ARG A 359 -0.79 -10.50 -21.88
C ARG A 359 -0.70 -9.48 -23.02
N GLY A 360 -1.47 -9.68 -24.10
CA GLY A 360 -1.59 -8.73 -25.21
C GLY A 360 -2.28 -7.40 -24.81
N GLU A 361 -3.06 -7.40 -23.75
CA GLU A 361 -3.73 -6.20 -23.20
C GLU A 361 -2.84 -5.39 -22.26
N LEU A 362 -1.66 -5.89 -21.87
CA LEU A 362 -0.78 -5.18 -20.95
C LEU A 362 -0.47 -3.76 -21.43
N ALA A 363 -0.84 -2.77 -20.64
CA ALA A 363 -0.63 -1.35 -20.90
C ALA A 363 0.18 -0.67 -19.77
N PRO A 364 1.49 -0.97 -19.61
CA PRO A 364 2.30 -0.44 -18.50
C PRO A 364 2.38 1.09 -18.47
N ALA A 365 2.18 1.76 -19.63
CA ALA A 365 2.14 3.21 -19.73
C ALA A 365 0.83 3.82 -19.21
N ALA A 366 -0.24 3.02 -19.07
CA ALA A 366 -1.52 3.48 -18.50
C ALA A 366 -1.53 3.46 -16.96
N VAL A 367 -0.52 2.85 -16.34
CA VAL A 367 -0.38 2.83 -14.86
C VAL A 367 -0.26 4.25 -14.34
N PRO A 368 -1.04 4.66 -13.31
CA PRO A 368 -0.93 5.97 -12.68
C PRO A 368 0.50 6.31 -12.25
N THR A 369 0.84 7.59 -12.26
CA THR A 369 2.17 8.07 -11.86
C THR A 369 2.17 8.67 -10.46
N TRP A 370 3.27 8.51 -9.73
CA TRP A 370 3.46 9.16 -8.44
C TRP A 370 3.49 10.69 -8.54
N ALA A 371 3.97 11.22 -9.66
CA ALA A 371 3.92 12.65 -9.92
C ALA A 371 2.47 13.17 -10.02
N SER A 372 1.57 12.43 -10.68
CA SER A 372 0.14 12.78 -10.73
C SER A 372 -0.50 12.70 -9.34
N PHE A 373 -0.21 11.64 -8.58
CA PHE A 373 -0.66 11.48 -7.20
C PHE A 373 -0.23 12.69 -6.34
N ALA A 374 1.06 13.03 -6.34
CA ALA A 374 1.60 14.13 -5.54
C ALA A 374 0.96 15.48 -5.92
N ARG A 375 0.74 15.76 -7.20
CA ARG A 375 0.03 16.96 -7.65
C ARG A 375 -1.42 17.00 -7.16
N GLY A 376 -2.12 15.87 -7.17
CA GLY A 376 -3.47 15.76 -6.61
C GLY A 376 -3.50 16.03 -5.10
N VAL A 377 -2.55 15.49 -4.34
CA VAL A 377 -2.41 15.74 -2.89
C VAL A 377 -2.13 17.22 -2.62
N VAL A 378 -1.18 17.82 -3.33
CA VAL A 378 -0.82 19.23 -3.14
C VAL A 378 -1.98 20.16 -3.50
N ALA A 379 -2.68 19.91 -4.63
CA ALA A 379 -3.83 20.71 -5.03
C ALA A 379 -4.94 20.72 -3.96
N ALA A 380 -5.18 19.58 -3.30
CA ALA A 380 -6.17 19.47 -2.23
C ALA A 380 -5.71 20.12 -0.91
N ALA A 381 -4.40 20.19 -0.67
CA ALA A 381 -3.82 20.72 0.56
C ALA A 381 -3.63 22.23 0.54
N GLN A 382 -3.57 22.87 -0.64
CA GLN A 382 -3.43 24.32 -0.75
C GLN A 382 -4.64 25.06 -0.14
N PRO A 383 -4.44 26.20 0.53
CA PRO A 383 -5.54 27.10 0.90
C PRO A 383 -6.40 27.49 -0.29
N LEU A 384 -7.71 27.67 -0.07
CA LEU A 384 -8.66 28.07 -1.09
C LEU A 384 -8.45 29.53 -1.52
#